data_4e654e85beccc6dd24a588985c1c33dc
#
_entry.id   4e654e85beccc6dd24a588985c1c33dc
#
_cell.length_a   1.000
_cell.length_b   1.000
_cell.length_c   1.000
_cell.angle_alpha   90.00
_cell.angle_beta   90.00
_cell.angle_gamma   90.00
#
_symmetry.space_group_name_H-M   'P 1'
#
loop_
_entity.id
_entity.type
_entity.pdbx_description
1 polymer ?
#
loop_
_entity_poly.entity_id
_entity_poly.type
_entity_poly.pdbx_seq_one_letter_code
_entity_poly.pdbx_strand_id
1 'polypeptide(L)'
;CDRRQRQMCIRDRPTAQSLSKLAPNKSFKTILEPMEKITGTIAANRLALGKEARMERGSINRYLTGSIFNQNGTDNGQAALSGTQRTALESGDKLSLPAVSKDMCVKRPFAPAGQSTQMIIGATPETDLTLIRTTQHLYKNYDLKRVFYSAYIPLNEDSALPQLDADVPLLREHRLYQADWLLRFYGFQADELLSESRPNFNEQLDPKCDWAIRHLGQFPVEVQNASYDMLLRIPGIGPKSARRIVETRRYAKLDFDILKKIGVVLKRAHYFITCNGRMMYRIPIEESYITECLTDDNHKENWEITHQNEKYQQLSLFE
;
A
#
# COMPACT_ATOMS: atom_id res chain seq x y z
N CYS A 1 15.02 -21.72 -12.34
CA CYS A 1 14.70 -20.32 -12.07
C CYS A 1 14.77 -19.53 -13.37
N ASP A 2 13.62 -19.07 -13.88
CA ASP A 2 13.59 -18.37 -15.16
C ASP A 2 14.32 -17.03 -15.04
N ARG A 3 15.47 -16.90 -15.69
CA ARG A 3 16.28 -15.67 -15.76
C ARG A 3 15.56 -14.47 -16.39
N ARG A 4 14.29 -14.59 -16.76
CA ARG A 4 13.49 -13.59 -17.44
C ARG A 4 12.84 -12.57 -16.52
N GLN A 5 12.82 -12.79 -15.21
CA GLN A 5 12.32 -11.85 -14.21
C GLN A 5 13.47 -11.35 -13.36
N ARG A 6 14.25 -10.41 -13.87
CA ARG A 6 15.19 -9.66 -13.03
C ARG A 6 14.38 -8.69 -12.16
N GLN A 7 13.97 -9.19 -11.03
CA GLN A 7 13.49 -8.40 -9.93
C GLN A 7 14.70 -7.99 -9.11
N MET A 8 15.08 -6.73 -9.14
CA MET A 8 16.08 -6.22 -8.20
C MET A 8 15.40 -6.02 -6.85
N CYS A 9 15.66 -6.92 -5.94
CA CYS A 9 15.33 -6.75 -4.53
C CYS A 9 16.50 -6.05 -3.85
N ILE A 10 16.29 -4.81 -3.46
CA ILE A 10 17.23 -4.07 -2.63
C ILE A 10 16.71 -4.20 -1.19
N ARG A 11 17.55 -4.68 -0.28
CA ARG A 11 17.21 -4.74 1.15
C ARG A 11 17.52 -3.38 1.74
N ASP A 12 16.49 -2.60 2.00
CA ASP A 12 16.60 -1.24 2.48
C ASP A 12 16.25 -1.11 3.95
N ARG A 13 16.79 -0.07 4.55
CA ARG A 13 16.45 0.39 5.88
C ARG A 13 15.82 1.77 5.79
N PRO A 14 14.80 2.06 6.60
CA PRO A 14 13.99 3.27 6.43
C PRO A 14 14.67 4.56 6.86
N THR A 15 15.70 4.50 7.74
CA THR A 15 16.39 5.69 8.22
C THR A 15 17.91 5.63 8.01
N ALA A 16 18.53 6.83 7.85
CA ALA A 16 19.97 6.94 7.68
C ALA A 16 20.74 6.45 8.91
N GLN A 17 20.18 6.65 10.11
CA GLN A 17 20.81 6.23 11.36
C GLN A 17 20.84 4.71 11.49
N SER A 18 19.75 4.02 11.19
CA SER A 18 19.71 2.57 11.20
C SER A 18 20.55 1.96 10.07
N LEU A 19 20.61 2.61 8.92
CA LEU A 19 21.48 2.17 7.82
C LEU A 19 22.94 2.26 8.19
N SER A 20 23.39 3.38 8.76
CA SER A 20 24.79 3.58 9.18
C SER A 20 25.21 2.62 10.31
N LYS A 21 24.28 2.30 11.21
CA LYS A 21 24.54 1.43 12.36
C LYS A 21 24.68 -0.05 11.96
N LEU A 22 23.83 -0.53 11.07
CA LEU A 22 23.72 -1.95 10.70
C LEU A 22 24.37 -2.29 9.35
N ALA A 23 24.64 -1.32 8.52
CA ALA A 23 25.29 -1.49 7.23
C ALA A 23 26.19 -0.27 6.92
N PRO A 24 27.31 -0.08 7.64
CA PRO A 24 28.15 1.11 7.55
C PRO A 24 28.70 1.36 6.14
N ASN A 25 28.82 0.32 5.33
CA ASN A 25 29.29 0.41 3.94
C ASN A 25 28.20 0.83 2.95
N LYS A 26 26.94 1.03 3.40
CA LYS A 26 25.82 1.46 2.58
C LYS A 26 25.37 2.86 2.95
N SER A 27 25.04 3.65 1.95
CA SER A 27 24.42 4.96 2.12
C SER A 27 23.13 5.02 1.32
N PHE A 28 22.21 5.91 1.65
CA PHE A 28 21.01 6.14 0.84
C PHE A 28 21.36 6.44 -0.62
N LYS A 29 22.44 7.20 -0.84
CA LYS A 29 22.90 7.51 -2.20
C LYS A 29 23.22 6.25 -2.99
N THR A 30 23.96 5.30 -2.41
CA THR A 30 24.32 4.04 -3.06
C THR A 30 23.13 3.11 -3.32
N ILE A 31 22.01 3.30 -2.61
CA ILE A 31 20.77 2.54 -2.79
C ILE A 31 19.85 3.24 -3.82
N LEU A 32 19.65 4.54 -3.70
CA LEU A 32 18.71 5.29 -4.52
C LEU A 32 19.21 5.55 -5.95
N GLU A 33 20.53 5.78 -6.15
CA GLU A 33 21.10 5.97 -7.50
C GLU A 33 20.81 4.78 -8.46
N PRO A 34 20.98 3.50 -8.06
CA PRO A 34 20.58 2.38 -8.92
C PRO A 34 19.07 2.33 -9.17
N MET A 35 18.23 2.66 -8.19
CA MET A 35 16.78 2.71 -8.37
C MET A 35 16.38 3.76 -9.40
N GLU A 36 16.97 4.95 -9.33
CA GLU A 36 16.75 6.04 -10.28
C GLU A 36 17.18 5.67 -11.70
N LYS A 37 18.36 5.06 -11.85
CA LYS A 37 18.85 4.55 -13.13
C LYS A 37 17.91 3.50 -13.73
N ILE A 38 17.41 2.57 -12.90
CA ILE A 38 16.47 1.54 -13.34
C ILE A 38 15.13 2.18 -13.76
N THR A 39 14.60 3.13 -12.98
CA THR A 39 13.38 3.87 -13.33
C THR A 39 13.53 4.60 -14.67
N GLY A 40 14.64 5.33 -14.86
CA GLY A 40 14.95 6.02 -16.10
C GLY A 40 15.07 5.06 -17.30
N THR A 41 15.73 3.91 -17.10
CA THR A 41 15.87 2.91 -18.16
C THR A 41 14.54 2.25 -18.52
N ILE A 42 13.67 1.97 -17.52
CA ILE A 42 12.32 1.46 -17.75
C ILE A 42 11.50 2.48 -18.55
N ALA A 43 11.54 3.77 -18.16
CA ALA A 43 10.83 4.83 -18.84
C ALA A 43 11.30 5.00 -20.30
N ALA A 44 12.61 5.06 -20.54
CA ALA A 44 13.18 5.13 -21.87
C ALA A 44 12.80 3.92 -22.75
N ASN A 45 12.79 2.72 -22.17
CA ASN A 45 12.39 1.50 -22.86
C ASN A 45 10.90 1.48 -23.21
N ARG A 46 10.05 2.01 -22.34
CA ARG A 46 8.60 2.18 -22.60
C ARG A 46 8.36 3.13 -23.77
N LEU A 47 9.04 4.27 -23.79
CA LEU A 47 9.03 5.24 -24.88
C LEU A 47 9.43 4.59 -26.21
N ALA A 48 10.56 3.90 -26.23
CA ALA A 48 11.08 3.22 -27.42
C ALA A 48 10.12 2.14 -27.97
N LEU A 49 9.32 1.52 -27.11
CA LEU A 49 8.34 0.51 -27.49
C LEU A 49 6.98 1.08 -27.89
N GLY A 50 6.75 2.39 -27.79
CA GLY A 50 5.47 3.04 -28.07
C GLY A 50 4.30 2.53 -27.21
N LYS A 51 4.59 2.04 -26.01
CA LYS A 51 3.61 1.37 -25.12
C LYS A 51 3.15 2.23 -23.94
N GLU A 52 3.47 3.51 -23.91
CA GLU A 52 3.18 4.40 -22.78
C GLU A 52 1.71 4.35 -22.34
N ALA A 53 0.80 4.69 -23.23
CA ALA A 53 -0.63 4.77 -22.93
C ALA A 53 -1.25 3.42 -22.51
N ARG A 54 -0.68 2.30 -22.97
CA ARG A 54 -1.19 0.96 -22.62
C ARG A 54 -0.69 0.49 -21.27
N MET A 55 0.52 0.91 -20.86
CA MET A 55 1.10 0.57 -19.57
C MET A 55 0.54 1.43 -18.44
N GLU A 56 0.21 2.68 -18.69
CA GLU A 56 -0.49 3.54 -17.74
C GLU A 56 -1.83 2.94 -17.32
N ARG A 57 -2.61 2.38 -18.27
CA ARG A 57 -3.88 1.69 -17.96
C ARG A 57 -3.70 0.38 -17.21
N GLY A 58 -2.56 -0.28 -17.32
CA GLY A 58 -2.24 -1.56 -16.69
C GLY A 58 -1.38 -1.45 -15.44
N SER A 59 -0.89 -0.27 -15.10
CA SER A 59 -0.04 -0.07 -13.92
C SER A 59 -0.82 -0.34 -12.64
N ILE A 60 -0.30 -1.25 -11.83
CA ILE A 60 -0.83 -1.53 -10.49
C ILE A 60 -0.65 -0.28 -9.62
N ASN A 61 0.36 0.50 -9.87
CA ASN A 61 0.71 1.72 -9.16
C ASN A 61 0.00 2.94 -9.77
N ARG A 62 -1.31 2.98 -9.64
CA ARG A 62 -2.16 4.06 -10.14
C ARG A 62 -1.96 5.41 -9.45
N TYR A 63 -1.12 5.46 -8.42
CA TYR A 63 -0.72 6.70 -7.74
C TYR A 63 0.08 7.64 -8.63
N LEU A 64 0.86 7.09 -9.56
CA LEU A 64 1.78 7.87 -10.38
C LEU A 64 1.15 8.39 -11.67
N THR A 65 0.02 7.86 -12.07
CA THR A 65 -0.57 8.10 -13.39
C THR A 65 -1.83 8.94 -13.37
N GLY A 66 -1.96 9.93 -12.49
CA GLY A 66 -3.12 10.84 -12.49
C GLY A 66 -4.47 10.11 -12.50
N SER A 67 -4.51 8.93 -11.89
CA SER A 67 -5.60 8.00 -11.97
C SER A 67 -6.80 8.47 -11.18
N ILE A 68 -7.85 7.70 -11.27
CA ILE A 68 -9.16 7.73 -10.65
C ILE A 68 -9.24 8.47 -9.29
N PHE A 69 -8.13 8.62 -8.59
CA PHE A 69 -8.02 9.24 -7.26
C PHE A 69 -7.69 10.74 -7.28
N ASN A 70 -7.26 11.30 -8.41
CA ASN A 70 -6.88 12.72 -8.52
C ASN A 70 -7.93 13.54 -9.29
N GLN A 71 -9.16 13.05 -9.39
CA GLN A 71 -10.28 13.79 -9.94
C GLN A 71 -10.94 14.63 -8.85
N ASN A 72 -10.34 15.77 -8.49
CA ASN A 72 -11.12 16.90 -8.04
C ASN A 72 -11.95 17.35 -9.24
N GLY A 73 -13.22 16.95 -9.20
CA GLY A 73 -14.36 17.37 -9.96
C GLY A 73 -14.12 18.27 -11.18
N THR A 74 -14.01 17.68 -12.36
CA THR A 74 -14.66 18.17 -13.57
C THR A 74 -14.84 16.98 -14.51
N ASP A 75 -16.10 16.67 -14.72
CA ASP A 75 -16.62 15.77 -15.75
C ASP A 75 -16.22 16.31 -17.10
N ASN A 76 -15.18 15.77 -17.74
CA ASN A 76 -15.05 15.75 -19.18
C ASN A 76 -13.95 14.75 -19.55
N GLY A 77 -14.30 13.74 -20.30
CA GLY A 77 -13.54 12.56 -20.67
C GLY A 77 -12.33 12.82 -21.61
N GLN A 78 -11.43 13.68 -21.20
CA GLN A 78 -10.10 13.80 -21.77
C GLN A 78 -9.10 13.81 -20.62
N ALA A 79 -8.32 12.73 -20.52
CA ALA A 79 -7.20 12.63 -19.61
C ALA A 79 -6.14 13.68 -20.01
N ALA A 80 -6.25 14.86 -19.41
CA ALA A 80 -5.18 15.85 -19.46
C ALA A 80 -4.04 15.32 -18.58
N LEU A 81 -2.91 15.04 -19.16
CA LEU A 81 -1.64 14.87 -18.48
C LEU A 81 -1.42 16.11 -17.62
N SER A 82 -1.45 15.97 -16.29
CA SER A 82 -1.22 17.10 -15.39
C SER A 82 0.18 17.65 -15.64
N GLY A 83 0.28 18.96 -15.82
CA GLY A 83 1.48 19.68 -16.21
C GLY A 83 2.70 19.54 -15.29
N THR A 84 2.57 18.88 -14.17
CA THR A 84 3.65 18.70 -13.18
C THR A 84 4.71 17.70 -13.63
N GLN A 85 4.40 16.77 -14.54
CA GLN A 85 5.42 15.86 -15.08
C GLN A 85 6.17 16.45 -16.28
N ARG A 86 5.57 17.44 -16.98
CA ARG A 86 6.26 18.16 -18.05
C ARG A 86 7.29 19.16 -17.52
N THR A 87 7.02 19.82 -16.40
CA THR A 87 7.94 20.79 -15.79
C THR A 87 9.20 20.14 -15.20
N ALA A 88 9.16 18.89 -14.78
CA ALA A 88 10.36 18.16 -14.33
C ALA A 88 11.30 17.78 -15.47
N LEU A 89 10.78 17.75 -16.71
CA LEU A 89 11.59 17.54 -17.93
C LEU A 89 12.12 18.85 -18.55
N GLU A 90 11.54 20.00 -18.19
CA GLU A 90 11.92 21.32 -18.72
C GLU A 90 12.83 22.13 -17.79
N SER A 91 12.93 21.81 -16.50
CA SER A 91 13.90 22.42 -15.60
C SER A 91 15.25 21.71 -15.69
N GLY A 92 16.04 22.20 -16.59
CA GLY A 92 17.46 22.23 -16.92
C GLY A 92 18.51 21.34 -16.26
N ASP A 93 18.19 20.35 -15.46
CA ASP A 93 19.10 19.26 -15.12
C ASP A 93 18.91 18.16 -16.18
N LYS A 94 19.78 18.22 -17.18
CA LYS A 94 19.94 17.15 -18.16
C LYS A 94 20.36 15.88 -17.43
N LEU A 95 19.38 15.11 -16.92
CA LEU A 95 19.59 13.68 -16.78
C LEU A 95 19.95 13.20 -18.18
N SER A 96 21.23 12.93 -18.43
CA SER A 96 21.69 12.35 -19.68
C SER A 96 21.13 10.94 -19.76
N LEU A 97 19.93 10.82 -20.36
CA LEU A 97 19.39 9.52 -20.71
C LEU A 97 20.45 8.83 -21.57
N PRO A 98 20.87 7.61 -21.23
CA PRO A 98 21.80 6.88 -22.07
C PRO A 98 21.22 6.83 -23.49
N ALA A 99 21.97 7.35 -24.47
CA ALA A 99 21.57 7.35 -25.85
C ALA A 99 21.24 5.91 -26.25
N VAL A 100 19.97 5.63 -26.49
CA VAL A 100 19.53 4.35 -27.04
C VAL A 100 20.02 4.29 -28.45
N SER A 101 21.05 3.48 -28.71
CA SER A 101 21.54 3.26 -30.08
C SER A 101 20.38 2.72 -30.93
N LYS A 102 20.19 3.29 -32.12
CA LYS A 102 19.08 2.95 -33.04
C LYS A 102 19.08 1.49 -33.51
N ASP A 103 20.13 0.74 -33.23
CA ASP A 103 20.31 -0.65 -33.68
C ASP A 103 19.80 -1.71 -32.66
N MET A 104 19.33 -1.32 -31.49
CA MET A 104 18.71 -2.28 -30.57
C MET A 104 17.27 -2.57 -31.03
N CYS A 105 17.12 -3.63 -31.81
CA CYS A 105 15.83 -4.30 -31.97
C CYS A 105 15.33 -4.79 -30.61
N VAL A 106 14.69 -3.92 -29.85
CA VAL A 106 14.22 -4.20 -28.48
C VAL A 106 13.00 -5.11 -28.58
N LYS A 107 13.25 -6.40 -28.85
CA LYS A 107 12.19 -7.42 -28.87
C LYS A 107 11.59 -7.68 -27.49
N ARG A 108 12.26 -7.32 -26.40
CA ARG A 108 11.83 -7.60 -25.02
C ARG A 108 11.94 -6.36 -24.15
N PRO A 109 10.93 -6.05 -23.33
CA PRO A 109 10.99 -4.93 -22.41
C PRO A 109 12.07 -5.15 -21.35
N PHE A 110 12.82 -4.08 -21.03
CA PHE A 110 13.73 -4.08 -19.88
C PHE A 110 12.91 -4.13 -18.59
N ALA A 111 13.26 -5.03 -17.66
CA ALA A 111 12.59 -5.23 -16.39
C ALA A 111 11.03 -5.19 -16.46
N PRO A 112 10.38 -6.10 -17.22
CA PRO A 112 8.93 -6.07 -17.42
C PRO A 112 8.12 -6.21 -16.14
N ALA A 113 8.69 -6.84 -15.10
CA ALA A 113 8.11 -6.96 -13.77
C ALA A 113 8.26 -5.66 -12.94
N GLY A 114 9.06 -4.70 -13.41
CA GLY A 114 9.39 -3.49 -12.66
C GLY A 114 10.41 -3.75 -11.56
N GLN A 115 10.51 -2.83 -10.60
CA GLN A 115 11.39 -2.96 -9.45
C GLN A 115 10.61 -3.05 -8.14
N SER A 116 11.22 -3.70 -7.16
CA SER A 116 10.69 -3.83 -5.80
C SER A 116 11.82 -3.76 -4.80
N THR A 117 11.50 -3.44 -3.56
CA THR A 117 12.44 -3.45 -2.44
C THR A 117 11.89 -4.23 -1.27
N GLN A 118 12.73 -4.51 -0.27
CA GLN A 118 12.37 -5.17 0.97
C GLN A 118 12.90 -4.38 2.15
N MET A 119 12.04 -4.10 3.13
CA MET A 119 12.37 -3.50 4.40
C MET A 119 12.30 -4.53 5.52
N ILE A 120 13.29 -4.51 6.42
CA ILE A 120 13.31 -5.37 7.61
C ILE A 120 12.72 -4.56 8.76
N ILE A 121 11.76 -5.17 9.46
CA ILE A 121 10.97 -4.53 10.52
C ILE A 121 11.37 -5.10 11.87
N GLY A 122 11.48 -4.24 12.88
CA GLY A 122 11.77 -4.67 14.26
C GLY A 122 13.25 -4.90 14.56
N ALA A 123 14.15 -4.75 13.59
CA ALA A 123 15.60 -4.77 13.85
C ALA A 123 16.11 -3.46 14.46
N THR A 124 15.38 -2.38 14.29
CA THR A 124 15.68 -1.03 14.75
C THR A 124 14.42 -0.34 15.24
N PRO A 125 14.50 0.69 16.10
CA PRO A 125 13.34 1.30 16.74
C PRO A 125 12.59 2.29 15.84
N GLU A 126 12.51 2.02 14.53
CA GLU A 126 11.72 2.85 13.63
C GLU A 126 10.23 2.69 13.85
N THR A 127 9.50 3.80 13.70
CA THR A 127 8.05 3.84 13.77
C THR A 127 7.42 3.40 12.45
N ASP A 128 6.18 2.90 12.51
CA ASP A 128 5.43 2.51 11.30
C ASP A 128 5.15 3.72 10.40
N LEU A 129 4.97 4.92 10.99
CA LEU A 129 4.84 6.16 10.24
C LEU A 129 6.07 6.41 9.34
N THR A 130 7.27 6.22 9.87
CA THR A 130 8.51 6.38 9.10
C THR A 130 8.59 5.35 7.97
N LEU A 131 8.22 4.09 8.25
CA LEU A 131 8.20 3.02 7.26
C LEU A 131 7.23 3.32 6.12
N ILE A 132 6.01 3.73 6.44
CA ILE A 132 4.95 3.99 5.46
C ILE A 132 5.21 5.28 4.67
N ARG A 133 5.75 6.34 5.30
CA ARG A 133 6.21 7.57 4.59
C ARG A 133 7.32 7.23 3.59
N THR A 134 8.30 6.43 4.00
CA THR A 134 9.37 5.97 3.11
C THR A 134 8.81 5.14 1.96
N THR A 135 7.91 4.22 2.24
CA THR A 135 7.23 3.41 1.22
C THR A 135 6.46 4.27 0.22
N GLN A 136 5.70 5.26 0.70
CA GLN A 136 4.97 6.19 -0.15
C GLN A 136 5.93 7.03 -1.03
N HIS A 137 7.04 7.47 -0.47
CA HIS A 137 8.08 8.20 -1.20
C HIS A 137 8.67 7.34 -2.32
N LEU A 138 8.99 6.08 -2.04
CA LEU A 138 9.52 5.14 -3.03
C LEU A 138 8.52 4.86 -4.17
N TYR A 139 7.24 4.74 -3.85
CA TYR A 139 6.20 4.60 -4.88
C TYR A 139 6.07 5.84 -5.75
N LYS A 140 6.09 7.04 -5.16
CA LYS A 140 5.91 8.31 -5.88
C LYS A 140 7.09 8.65 -6.78
N ASN A 141 8.32 8.42 -6.31
CA ASN A 141 9.52 8.92 -6.97
C ASN A 141 10.26 7.87 -7.81
N TYR A 142 10.14 6.58 -7.46
CA TYR A 142 10.93 5.52 -8.10
C TYR A 142 10.10 4.47 -8.84
N ASP A 143 8.79 4.69 -9.02
CA ASP A 143 7.88 3.76 -9.71
C ASP A 143 8.03 2.29 -9.25
N LEU A 144 8.27 2.08 -7.94
CA LEU A 144 8.34 0.75 -7.39
C LEU A 144 6.98 0.05 -7.52
N LYS A 145 7.00 -1.23 -7.87
CA LYS A 145 5.77 -2.03 -7.93
C LYS A 145 5.33 -2.52 -6.57
N ARG A 146 6.28 -2.81 -5.69
CA ARG A 146 5.99 -3.30 -4.35
C ARG A 146 7.17 -3.08 -3.41
N VAL A 147 6.85 -2.71 -2.20
CA VAL A 147 7.73 -2.81 -1.04
C VAL A 147 7.33 -4.07 -0.27
N PHE A 148 8.30 -4.92 0.03
CA PHE A 148 8.11 -6.09 0.87
C PHE A 148 8.55 -5.73 2.29
N TYR A 149 7.80 -6.20 3.27
CA TYR A 149 8.14 -6.09 4.67
C TYR A 149 8.52 -7.47 5.18
N SER A 150 9.51 -7.54 6.04
CA SER A 150 9.95 -8.79 6.65
C SER A 150 10.24 -8.55 8.12
N ALA A 151 9.54 -9.24 8.98
CA ALA A 151 9.84 -9.21 10.41
C ALA A 151 11.26 -9.70 10.66
N TYR A 152 11.98 -9.03 11.53
CA TYR A 152 13.32 -9.43 11.94
C TYR A 152 13.22 -10.65 12.84
N ILE A 153 13.97 -11.67 12.52
CA ILE A 153 14.15 -12.88 13.33
C ILE A 153 15.57 -12.83 13.91
N PRO A 154 15.75 -12.74 15.22
CA PRO A 154 17.08 -12.76 15.82
C PRO A 154 17.71 -14.13 15.65
N LEU A 155 18.92 -14.16 15.08
CA LEU A 155 19.69 -15.39 14.86
C LEU A 155 21.03 -15.36 15.58
N ASN A 156 21.58 -14.18 15.86
CA ASN A 156 22.88 -13.95 16.46
C ASN A 156 22.77 -12.97 17.61
N GLU A 157 23.62 -13.14 18.61
CA GLU A 157 23.82 -12.15 19.66
C GLU A 157 24.63 -10.98 19.11
N ASP A 158 23.98 -9.83 18.99
CA ASP A 158 24.58 -8.57 18.59
C ASP A 158 23.99 -7.45 19.46
N SER A 159 24.84 -6.68 20.11
CA SER A 159 24.41 -5.58 20.99
C SER A 159 23.63 -4.46 20.28
N ALA A 160 23.72 -4.39 18.94
CA ALA A 160 23.00 -3.42 18.11
C ALA A 160 21.64 -3.92 17.64
N LEU A 161 21.30 -5.20 17.86
CA LEU A 161 20.10 -5.89 17.40
C LEU A 161 19.26 -6.35 18.60
N PRO A 162 17.97 -6.67 18.40
CA PRO A 162 17.13 -7.33 19.40
C PRO A 162 17.73 -8.66 19.86
N GLN A 163 17.52 -8.98 21.12
CA GLN A 163 18.01 -10.22 21.73
C GLN A 163 17.36 -11.46 21.10
N LEU A 164 17.97 -12.64 21.28
CA LEU A 164 17.48 -13.90 20.70
C LEU A 164 16.08 -14.31 21.18
N ASP A 165 15.68 -13.88 22.36
CA ASP A 165 14.39 -14.13 22.97
C ASP A 165 13.32 -13.07 22.64
N ALA A 166 13.67 -12.06 21.83
CA ALA A 166 12.73 -11.03 21.42
C ALA A 166 11.65 -11.59 20.51
N ASP A 167 10.40 -11.21 20.77
CA ASP A 167 9.26 -11.60 19.95
C ASP A 167 9.39 -11.09 18.52
N VAL A 168 9.10 -11.98 17.56
CA VAL A 168 9.10 -11.63 16.13
C VAL A 168 7.85 -10.79 15.82
N PRO A 169 7.99 -9.57 15.29
CA PRO A 169 6.86 -8.65 15.11
C PRO A 169 5.99 -8.99 13.89
N LEU A 170 5.41 -10.19 13.84
CA LEU A 170 4.59 -10.68 12.72
C LEU A 170 3.30 -9.87 12.53
N LEU A 171 2.63 -9.50 13.62
CA LEU A 171 1.42 -8.66 13.55
C LEU A 171 1.73 -7.29 12.96
N ARG A 172 2.86 -6.68 13.36
CA ARG A 172 3.33 -5.41 12.84
C ARG A 172 3.63 -5.50 11.34
N GLU A 173 4.29 -6.57 10.90
CA GLU A 173 4.50 -6.86 9.47
C GLU A 173 3.17 -6.93 8.73
N HIS A 174 2.21 -7.69 9.26
CA HIS A 174 0.89 -7.83 8.68
C HIS A 174 0.15 -6.49 8.56
N ARG A 175 0.18 -5.64 9.59
CA ARG A 175 -0.43 -4.29 9.56
C ARG A 175 0.22 -3.40 8.52
N LEU A 176 1.53 -3.46 8.36
CA LEU A 176 2.25 -2.73 7.32
C LEU A 176 1.85 -3.18 5.91
N TYR A 177 1.67 -4.49 5.68
CA TYR A 177 1.13 -4.97 4.40
C TYR A 177 -0.30 -4.50 4.14
N GLN A 178 -1.15 -4.45 5.17
CA GLN A 178 -2.49 -3.90 5.04
C GLN A 178 -2.45 -2.41 4.70
N ALA A 179 -1.60 -1.63 5.36
CA ALA A 179 -1.41 -0.21 5.08
C ALA A 179 -0.83 0.03 3.68
N ASP A 180 0.15 -0.76 3.23
CA ASP A 180 0.67 -0.73 1.87
C ASP A 180 -0.44 -0.92 0.82
N TRP A 181 -1.37 -1.85 1.10
CA TRP A 181 -2.53 -2.07 0.25
C TRP A 181 -3.46 -0.85 0.19
N LEU A 182 -3.66 -0.17 1.32
CA LEU A 182 -4.43 1.08 1.39
C LEU A 182 -3.76 2.20 0.60
N LEU A 183 -2.45 2.36 0.70
CA LEU A 183 -1.71 3.32 -0.09
C LEU A 183 -1.89 3.07 -1.60
N ARG A 184 -1.69 1.83 -2.07
CA ARG A 184 -1.65 1.52 -3.51
C ARG A 184 -3.00 1.48 -4.19
N PHE A 185 -4.05 1.06 -3.49
CA PHE A 185 -5.34 0.74 -4.13
C PHE A 185 -6.52 1.56 -3.63
N TYR A 186 -6.40 2.20 -2.46
CA TYR A 186 -7.50 2.93 -1.83
C TYR A 186 -7.26 4.45 -1.78
N GLY A 187 -6.08 4.92 -2.21
CA GLY A 187 -5.76 6.33 -2.25
C GLY A 187 -5.50 6.97 -0.88
N PHE A 188 -5.22 6.17 0.15
CA PHE A 188 -4.76 6.72 1.42
C PHE A 188 -3.36 7.31 1.31
N GLN A 189 -3.07 8.29 2.16
CA GLN A 189 -1.73 8.83 2.34
C GLN A 189 -1.16 8.35 3.68
N ALA A 190 0.18 8.33 3.79
CA ALA A 190 0.84 7.90 5.02
C ALA A 190 0.39 8.73 6.24
N ASP A 191 0.33 10.05 6.06
CA ASP A 191 -0.05 11.00 7.11
C ASP A 191 -1.55 10.99 7.43
N GLU A 192 -2.38 10.37 6.57
CA GLU A 192 -3.80 10.10 6.84
C GLU A 192 -3.95 8.87 7.75
N LEU A 193 -3.12 7.86 7.57
CA LEU A 193 -3.17 6.62 8.35
C LEU A 193 -2.56 6.76 9.75
N LEU A 194 -1.43 7.44 9.85
CA LEU A 194 -0.66 7.62 11.08
C LEU A 194 -0.25 9.08 11.27
N SER A 195 0.05 9.46 12.51
CA SER A 195 0.51 10.80 12.88
C SER A 195 1.68 10.72 13.86
N GLU A 196 2.35 11.86 14.09
CA GLU A 196 3.44 11.94 15.07
C GLU A 196 2.99 11.59 16.49
N SER A 197 1.71 11.86 16.84
CA SER A 197 1.13 11.48 18.12
C SER A 197 0.76 9.99 18.21
N ARG A 198 0.55 9.34 17.08
CA ARG A 198 0.23 7.91 16.96
C ARG A 198 1.06 7.30 15.82
N PRO A 199 2.35 7.05 16.05
CA PRO A 199 3.28 6.69 14.98
C PRO A 199 3.23 5.21 14.59
N ASN A 200 2.55 4.35 15.37
CA ASN A 200 2.47 2.92 15.12
C ASN A 200 1.02 2.47 14.93
N PHE A 201 0.83 1.43 14.12
CA PHE A 201 -0.47 0.82 13.89
C PHE A 201 -0.99 0.10 15.13
N ASN A 202 -2.31 0.04 15.23
CA ASN A 202 -2.98 -0.76 16.22
C ASN A 202 -2.82 -2.26 15.87
N GLU A 203 -2.41 -3.06 16.85
CA GLU A 203 -2.24 -4.50 16.67
C GLU A 203 -3.58 -5.25 16.59
N GLN A 204 -4.60 -4.75 17.28
CA GLN A 204 -5.91 -5.41 17.37
C GLN A 204 -6.79 -5.11 16.15
N LEU A 205 -6.76 -3.86 15.64
CA LEU A 205 -7.56 -3.41 14.52
C LEU A 205 -6.77 -3.34 13.21
N ASP A 206 -7.41 -3.60 12.09
CA ASP A 206 -6.80 -3.31 10.81
C ASP A 206 -6.70 -1.79 10.57
N PRO A 207 -5.68 -1.32 9.81
CA PRO A 207 -5.44 0.11 9.63
C PRO A 207 -6.63 0.90 9.07
N LYS A 208 -7.49 0.27 8.29
CA LYS A 208 -8.68 0.92 7.72
C LYS A 208 -9.80 1.07 8.75
N CYS A 209 -10.01 0.06 9.58
CA CYS A 209 -10.97 0.13 10.69
C CYS A 209 -10.50 1.15 11.74
N ASP A 210 -9.23 1.12 12.12
CA ASP A 210 -8.64 2.08 13.05
C ASP A 210 -8.79 3.52 12.54
N TRP A 211 -8.56 3.75 11.24
CA TRP A 211 -8.79 5.06 10.63
C TRP A 211 -10.27 5.48 10.72
N ALA A 212 -11.19 4.58 10.36
CA ALA A 212 -12.62 4.90 10.35
C ALA A 212 -13.16 5.20 11.76
N ILE A 213 -12.72 4.47 12.78
CA ILE A 213 -13.07 4.71 14.19
C ILE A 213 -12.58 6.09 14.63
N ARG A 214 -11.36 6.48 14.29
CA ARG A 214 -10.83 7.81 14.61
C ARG A 214 -11.56 8.95 13.89
N HIS A 215 -12.30 8.65 12.84
CA HIS A 215 -13.04 9.62 12.03
C HIS A 215 -14.56 9.40 12.10
N LEU A 216 -15.08 8.91 13.23
CA LEU A 216 -16.51 8.63 13.41
C LEU A 216 -17.41 9.80 13.10
N GLY A 217 -16.92 11.04 13.25
CA GLY A 217 -17.67 12.24 12.87
C GLY A 217 -18.00 12.35 11.37
N GLN A 218 -17.37 11.54 10.50
CA GLN A 218 -17.68 11.45 9.08
C GLN A 218 -18.68 10.32 8.76
N PHE A 219 -19.06 9.53 9.75
CA PHE A 219 -19.93 8.36 9.63
C PHE A 219 -21.23 8.53 10.44
N PRO A 220 -22.31 7.84 10.07
CA PRO A 220 -22.45 6.93 8.94
C PRO A 220 -22.61 7.67 7.60
N VAL A 221 -22.17 7.05 6.52
CA VAL A 221 -22.20 7.59 5.16
C VAL A 221 -23.35 6.97 4.36
N GLU A 222 -24.15 7.81 3.70
CA GLU A 222 -25.20 7.35 2.79
C GLU A 222 -24.57 6.80 1.48
N VAL A 223 -24.67 5.50 1.26
CA VAL A 223 -24.02 4.80 0.15
C VAL A 223 -24.52 5.28 -1.21
N GLN A 224 -25.78 5.70 -1.28
CA GLN A 224 -26.40 6.18 -2.52
C GLN A 224 -25.70 7.44 -3.06
N ASN A 225 -25.21 8.32 -2.19
CA ASN A 225 -24.70 9.64 -2.54
C ASN A 225 -23.19 9.79 -2.33
N ALA A 226 -22.55 8.84 -1.62
CA ALA A 226 -21.15 8.91 -1.26
C ALA A 226 -20.22 9.01 -2.49
N SER A 227 -19.16 9.81 -2.41
CA SER A 227 -18.12 9.83 -3.42
C SER A 227 -17.38 8.48 -3.49
N TYR A 228 -16.75 8.18 -4.62
CA TYR A 228 -15.97 6.95 -4.76
C TYR A 228 -14.85 6.88 -3.70
N ASP A 229 -14.18 8.00 -3.45
CA ASP A 229 -13.10 8.07 -2.47
C ASP A 229 -13.61 7.85 -1.04
N MET A 230 -14.79 8.39 -0.70
CA MET A 230 -15.41 8.13 0.59
C MET A 230 -15.83 6.66 0.75
N LEU A 231 -16.36 6.04 -0.30
CA LEU A 231 -16.66 4.60 -0.29
C LEU A 231 -15.41 3.75 -0.01
N LEU A 232 -14.25 4.15 -0.53
CA LEU A 232 -12.99 3.48 -0.27
C LEU A 232 -12.51 3.61 1.16
N ARG A 233 -12.98 4.60 1.92
CA ARG A 233 -12.62 4.80 3.34
C ARG A 233 -13.47 3.95 4.28
N ILE A 234 -14.62 3.47 3.80
CA ILE A 234 -15.53 2.64 4.60
C ILE A 234 -14.94 1.23 4.79
N PRO A 235 -14.76 0.74 6.03
CA PRO A 235 -14.39 -0.66 6.30
C PRO A 235 -15.36 -1.62 5.62
N GLY A 236 -14.85 -2.73 5.08
CA GLY A 236 -15.65 -3.71 4.36
C GLY A 236 -15.99 -3.37 2.90
N ILE A 237 -15.68 -2.16 2.41
CA ILE A 237 -15.84 -1.78 1.01
C ILE A 237 -14.46 -1.72 0.34
N GLY A 238 -14.26 -2.56 -0.67
CA GLY A 238 -13.05 -2.58 -1.49
C GLY A 238 -13.20 -1.84 -2.82
N PRO A 239 -12.11 -1.65 -3.59
CA PRO A 239 -12.17 -0.93 -4.88
C PRO A 239 -13.14 -1.54 -5.89
N LYS A 240 -13.25 -2.87 -5.92
CA LYS A 240 -14.22 -3.56 -6.79
C LYS A 240 -15.65 -3.29 -6.37
N SER A 241 -15.93 -3.40 -5.05
CA SER A 241 -17.26 -3.14 -4.51
C SER A 241 -17.64 -1.67 -4.65
N ALA A 242 -16.74 -0.74 -4.35
CA ALA A 242 -16.96 0.69 -4.52
C ALA A 242 -17.32 1.06 -5.97
N ARG A 243 -16.61 0.49 -6.97
CA ARG A 243 -16.93 0.70 -8.38
C ARG A 243 -18.32 0.18 -8.73
N ARG A 244 -18.66 -1.04 -8.30
CA ARG A 244 -19.98 -1.62 -8.54
C ARG A 244 -21.10 -0.82 -7.86
N ILE A 245 -20.87 -0.28 -6.67
CA ILE A 245 -21.79 0.63 -5.98
C ILE A 245 -22.07 1.84 -6.88
N VAL A 246 -21.02 2.52 -7.35
CA VAL A 246 -21.14 3.72 -8.21
C VAL A 246 -21.85 3.41 -9.52
N GLU A 247 -21.65 2.23 -10.09
CA GLU A 247 -22.32 1.78 -11.30
C GLU A 247 -23.80 1.45 -11.01
N THR A 248 -24.08 0.64 -9.99
CA THR A 248 -25.43 0.13 -9.71
C THR A 248 -26.39 1.24 -9.27
N ARG A 249 -25.94 2.20 -8.47
CA ARG A 249 -26.80 3.30 -7.98
C ARG A 249 -27.35 4.22 -9.07
N ARG A 250 -26.80 4.15 -10.29
CA ARG A 250 -27.33 4.87 -11.47
C ARG A 250 -28.66 4.29 -11.97
N TYR A 251 -28.90 3.02 -11.69
CA TYR A 251 -30.04 2.27 -12.22
C TYR A 251 -31.01 1.78 -11.15
N ALA A 252 -30.54 1.65 -9.91
CA ALA A 252 -31.33 1.11 -8.81
C ALA A 252 -31.01 1.81 -7.49
N LYS A 253 -32.02 1.88 -6.61
CA LYS A 253 -31.79 2.24 -5.21
C LYS A 253 -31.08 1.10 -4.50
N LEU A 254 -30.01 1.41 -3.80
CA LEU A 254 -29.23 0.43 -3.07
C LEU A 254 -29.91 0.10 -1.74
N ASP A 255 -29.88 -1.18 -1.40
CA ASP A 255 -30.23 -1.72 -0.10
C ASP A 255 -29.10 -2.65 0.40
N PHE A 256 -29.21 -3.14 1.62
CA PHE A 256 -28.18 -4.01 2.21
C PHE A 256 -28.04 -5.36 1.49
N ASP A 257 -29.13 -5.87 0.91
CA ASP A 257 -29.10 -7.13 0.14
C ASP A 257 -28.35 -6.97 -1.17
N ILE A 258 -28.56 -5.86 -1.86
CA ILE A 258 -27.82 -5.49 -3.06
C ILE A 258 -26.35 -5.28 -2.73
N LEU A 259 -26.03 -4.58 -1.62
CA LEU A 259 -24.65 -4.38 -1.19
C LEU A 259 -23.94 -5.71 -0.90
N LYS A 260 -24.64 -6.67 -0.28
CA LYS A 260 -24.11 -8.03 -0.06
C LYS A 260 -23.82 -8.73 -1.37
N LYS A 261 -24.73 -8.66 -2.36
CA LYS A 261 -24.55 -9.24 -3.70
C LYS A 261 -23.40 -8.56 -4.47
N ILE A 262 -23.19 -7.28 -4.30
CA ILE A 262 -22.08 -6.51 -4.88
C ILE A 262 -20.72 -6.98 -4.31
N GLY A 263 -20.72 -7.59 -3.11
CA GLY A 263 -19.52 -8.07 -2.43
C GLY A 263 -18.99 -7.10 -1.37
N VAL A 264 -19.87 -6.33 -0.74
CA VAL A 264 -19.56 -5.55 0.47
C VAL A 264 -19.53 -6.49 1.66
N VAL A 265 -18.51 -6.39 2.50
CA VAL A 265 -18.40 -7.13 3.76
C VAL A 265 -19.24 -6.41 4.81
N LEU A 266 -20.55 -6.70 4.84
CA LEU A 266 -21.51 -6.03 5.72
C LEU A 266 -21.15 -6.17 7.20
N LYS A 267 -20.52 -7.27 7.61
CA LYS A 267 -20.06 -7.50 8.98
C LYS A 267 -19.18 -6.36 9.52
N ARG A 268 -18.41 -5.70 8.64
CA ARG A 268 -17.57 -4.54 8.98
C ARG A 268 -18.21 -3.21 8.54
N ALA A 269 -18.95 -3.20 7.43
CA ALA A 269 -19.46 -1.98 6.83
C ALA A 269 -20.68 -1.41 7.54
N HIS A 270 -21.53 -2.24 8.16
CA HIS A 270 -22.82 -1.82 8.70
C HIS A 270 -22.74 -0.77 9.81
N TYR A 271 -21.59 -0.65 10.49
CA TYR A 271 -21.33 0.41 11.48
C TYR A 271 -21.16 1.80 10.85
N PHE A 272 -20.75 1.85 9.59
CA PHE A 272 -20.26 3.06 8.92
C PHE A 272 -21.13 3.53 7.77
N ILE A 273 -22.22 2.83 7.45
CA ILE A 273 -23.06 3.12 6.28
C ILE A 273 -24.55 3.23 6.60
N THR A 274 -25.22 4.05 5.78
CA THR A 274 -26.68 4.04 5.67
C THR A 274 -27.09 3.70 4.24
N CYS A 275 -28.26 3.09 4.11
CA CYS A 275 -28.95 2.86 2.85
C CYS A 275 -30.34 3.47 2.94
N ASN A 276 -30.66 4.40 2.04
CA ASN A 276 -31.93 5.13 2.07
C ASN A 276 -32.23 5.79 3.44
N GLY A 277 -31.20 6.38 4.05
CA GLY A 277 -31.29 7.05 5.34
C GLY A 277 -31.44 6.13 6.56
N ARG A 278 -31.26 4.81 6.39
CA ARG A 278 -31.40 3.85 7.49
C ARG A 278 -30.12 3.04 7.67
N MET A 279 -29.72 2.83 8.92
CA MET A 279 -28.70 1.86 9.28
C MET A 279 -29.28 0.44 9.25
N MET A 280 -28.43 -0.58 9.05
CA MET A 280 -28.82 -1.97 9.08
C MET A 280 -29.37 -2.40 10.45
N TYR A 281 -28.71 -1.93 11.51
CA TYR A 281 -29.08 -2.13 12.89
C TYR A 281 -29.06 -0.81 13.66
N ARG A 282 -29.88 -0.68 14.68
CA ARG A 282 -29.82 0.44 15.63
C ARG A 282 -28.69 0.14 16.62
N ILE A 283 -27.53 0.70 16.37
CA ILE A 283 -26.34 0.55 17.20
C ILE A 283 -25.83 1.93 17.63
N PRO A 284 -25.25 2.05 18.82
CA PRO A 284 -24.57 3.28 19.19
C PRO A 284 -23.35 3.51 18.30
N ILE A 285 -23.19 4.75 17.83
CA ILE A 285 -22.00 5.15 17.05
C ILE A 285 -20.97 5.70 18.03
N GLU A 286 -20.39 4.79 18.81
CA GLU A 286 -19.38 5.07 19.82
C GLU A 286 -18.12 4.28 19.55
N GLU A 287 -16.97 4.94 19.76
CA GLU A 287 -15.66 4.34 19.51
C GLU A 287 -15.45 3.05 20.29
N SER A 288 -15.78 3.04 21.59
CA SER A 288 -15.63 1.88 22.46
C SER A 288 -16.44 0.68 21.97
N TYR A 289 -17.73 0.89 21.71
CA TYR A 289 -18.64 -0.16 21.27
C TYR A 289 -18.23 -0.78 19.93
N ILE A 290 -17.92 0.08 18.93
CA ILE A 290 -17.54 -0.40 17.61
C ILE A 290 -16.19 -1.13 17.66
N THR A 291 -15.25 -0.62 18.46
CA THR A 291 -13.94 -1.27 18.66
C THR A 291 -14.11 -2.66 19.26
N GLU A 292 -14.88 -2.81 20.33
CA GLU A 292 -15.16 -4.09 20.97
C GLU A 292 -15.75 -5.09 19.97
N CYS A 293 -16.80 -4.68 19.23
CA CYS A 293 -17.44 -5.54 18.24
C CYS A 293 -16.49 -5.95 17.08
N LEU A 294 -15.52 -5.10 16.71
CA LEU A 294 -14.58 -5.41 15.64
C LEU A 294 -13.38 -6.22 16.11
N THR A 295 -12.98 -6.09 17.38
CA THR A 295 -11.83 -6.82 17.94
C THR A 295 -12.13 -8.27 18.24
N ASP A 296 -13.35 -8.60 18.67
CA ASP A 296 -13.74 -9.99 18.97
C ASP A 296 -13.53 -10.94 17.78
N ASP A 297 -13.82 -10.47 16.57
CA ASP A 297 -13.58 -11.24 15.35
C ASP A 297 -12.11 -11.27 14.91
N ASN A 298 -11.38 -10.18 15.15
CA ASN A 298 -9.98 -10.06 14.75
C ASN A 298 -9.03 -10.80 15.70
N HIS A 299 -9.46 -11.10 16.92
CA HIS A 299 -8.61 -11.76 17.91
C HIS A 299 -8.14 -13.14 17.44
N LYS A 300 -9.00 -13.92 16.81
CA LYS A 300 -8.65 -15.25 16.26
C LYS A 300 -7.66 -15.14 15.11
N GLU A 301 -7.90 -14.21 14.16
CA GLU A 301 -6.99 -13.96 13.03
C GLU A 301 -5.61 -13.49 13.51
N ASN A 302 -5.57 -12.60 14.50
CA ASN A 302 -4.32 -12.10 15.07
C ASN A 302 -3.56 -13.22 15.82
N TRP A 303 -4.27 -14.06 16.58
CA TRP A 303 -3.68 -15.21 17.24
C TRP A 303 -3.05 -16.19 16.23
N GLU A 304 -3.75 -16.49 15.15
CA GLU A 304 -3.25 -17.37 14.09
C GLU A 304 -2.01 -16.81 13.40
N ILE A 305 -1.92 -15.49 13.21
CA ILE A 305 -0.75 -14.83 12.62
C ILE A 305 0.45 -14.93 13.58
N THR A 306 0.24 -14.66 14.86
CA THR A 306 1.30 -14.67 15.87
C THR A 306 1.85 -16.08 16.11
N HIS A 307 0.99 -17.12 16.04
CA HIS A 307 1.34 -18.52 16.32
C HIS A 307 1.51 -19.37 15.05
N GLN A 308 1.78 -18.75 13.91
CA GLN A 308 2.03 -19.47 12.65
C GLN A 308 3.18 -20.50 12.77
N ASN A 309 4.19 -20.20 13.56
CA ASN A 309 5.35 -21.09 13.74
C ASN A 309 5.04 -22.34 14.56
N GLU A 310 3.98 -22.33 15.37
CA GLU A 310 3.58 -23.53 16.12
C GLU A 310 2.96 -24.62 15.22
N LYS A 311 2.43 -24.24 14.05
CA LYS A 311 1.83 -25.16 13.08
C LYS A 311 2.86 -25.83 12.15
N TYR A 312 4.06 -25.30 12.08
CA TYR A 312 5.15 -25.80 11.23
C TYR A 312 6.32 -26.28 12.07
N GLN A 313 6.17 -27.39 12.78
CA GLN A 313 7.33 -28.15 13.20
C GLN A 313 7.98 -28.71 11.93
N GLN A 314 9.13 -28.18 11.60
CA GLN A 314 9.98 -28.76 10.58
C GLN A 314 10.45 -30.12 11.09
N LEU A 315 9.77 -31.17 10.63
CA LEU A 315 10.23 -32.52 10.87
C LEU A 315 11.63 -32.62 10.24
N SER A 316 12.64 -32.86 11.07
CA SER A 316 13.97 -33.09 10.59
C SER A 316 13.92 -34.32 9.68
N LEU A 317 14.39 -34.16 8.45
CA LEU A 317 14.46 -35.24 7.44
C LEU A 317 15.63 -36.19 7.72
N PHE A 318 16.35 -36.02 8.84
CA PHE A 318 17.54 -36.75 9.21
C PHE A 318 17.50 -37.18 10.70
N GLU A 319 16.55 -37.99 11.07
CA GLU A 319 16.64 -38.93 12.17
C GLU A 319 16.52 -40.34 11.64
#